data_107c7d4d6231c7dec1b7e6480f43e888
#
_entry.id   107c7d4d6231c7dec1b7e6480f43e888
#
_cell.length_a   1.000
_cell.length_b   1.000
_cell.length_c   1.000
_cell.angle_alpha   90.00
_cell.angle_beta   90.00
_cell.angle_gamma   90.00
#
_symmetry.space_group_name_H-M   'P 1'
#
loop_
_entity.id
_entity.type
_entity.pdbx_description
1 polymer ?
#
loop_
_entity_poly.entity_id
_entity_poly.type
_entity_poly.pdbx_seq_one_letter_code
_entity_poly.pdbx_strand_id
1 'polypeptide(L)'
;RMQEQKYDALFKILRKHKDVIKNVTFWNLSDRDSWLGANNYPLPFDTEYKPKNLYKIIKDFATITEDDFTQLSGNDIVTEDFKPATSTNQQGKQYPMVNSQRRVRAQLSAPNAKSVKLDIGGKKYEMVNDGKGVWTGESDPQDEGFHYYQLEIDGASVPDPGSLYYYGASRWGSGIDIPAHDEDFYALKNVPHGEVREVYYYSEVNKAMRHCFIYTPPC
;
A
#
# COMPACT_ATOMS: atom_id res chain seq x y z
N ARG A 1 -2.60 -4.38 -10.31
CA ARG A 1 -3.18 -3.09 -9.84
C ARG A 1 -2.39 -1.85 -10.29
N MET A 2 -1.10 -1.73 -9.98
CA MET A 2 -0.30 -0.61 -10.49
C MET A 2 -0.32 -0.55 -12.04
N GLN A 3 -0.30 -1.70 -12.67
CA GLN A 3 -0.44 -1.83 -14.12
C GLN A 3 -1.83 -1.38 -14.59
N GLU A 4 -2.90 -1.84 -13.96
CA GLU A 4 -4.28 -1.44 -14.27
C GLU A 4 -4.45 0.07 -14.20
N GLN A 5 -3.97 0.71 -13.13
CA GLN A 5 -4.02 2.17 -12.97
C GLN A 5 -3.27 2.91 -14.08
N LYS A 6 -2.08 2.42 -14.47
CA LYS A 6 -1.31 3.02 -15.55
C LYS A 6 -2.00 2.89 -16.90
N TYR A 7 -2.60 1.72 -17.16
CA TYR A 7 -3.35 1.51 -18.40
C TYR A 7 -4.67 2.28 -18.40
N ASP A 8 -5.38 2.35 -17.28
CA ASP A 8 -6.58 3.19 -17.15
C ASP A 8 -6.26 4.66 -17.46
N ALA A 9 -5.21 5.21 -16.84
CA ALA A 9 -4.76 6.57 -17.13
C ALA A 9 -4.36 6.76 -18.59
N LEU A 10 -3.64 5.80 -19.16
CA LEU A 10 -3.24 5.84 -20.59
C LEU A 10 -4.46 5.81 -21.50
N PHE A 11 -5.41 4.89 -21.27
CA PHE A 11 -6.59 4.74 -22.11
C PHE A 11 -7.56 5.92 -21.95
N LYS A 12 -7.63 6.58 -20.78
CA LYS A 12 -8.33 7.86 -20.62
C LYS A 12 -7.75 8.95 -21.53
N ILE A 13 -6.43 9.04 -21.60
CA ILE A 13 -5.75 9.99 -22.51
C ILE A 13 -6.02 9.63 -23.99
N LEU A 14 -5.87 8.36 -24.34
CA LEU A 14 -6.13 7.89 -25.72
C LEU A 14 -7.55 8.19 -26.16
N ARG A 15 -8.53 8.02 -25.25
CA ARG A 15 -9.92 8.33 -25.52
C ARG A 15 -10.19 9.81 -25.75
N LYS A 16 -9.54 10.71 -25.02
CA LYS A 16 -9.64 12.16 -25.26
C LYS A 16 -9.22 12.55 -26.67
N HIS A 17 -8.39 11.72 -27.30
CA HIS A 17 -7.87 11.92 -28.64
C HIS A 17 -8.41 10.93 -29.68
N LYS A 18 -9.59 10.31 -29.40
CA LYS A 18 -10.21 9.31 -30.29
C LYS A 18 -10.47 9.79 -31.72
N ASP A 19 -10.57 11.10 -31.91
CA ASP A 19 -10.79 11.68 -33.24
C ASP A 19 -9.56 11.53 -34.15
N VAL A 20 -8.37 11.50 -33.56
CA VAL A 20 -7.09 11.36 -34.27
C VAL A 20 -6.48 9.97 -34.13
N ILE A 21 -6.69 9.29 -33.01
CA ILE A 21 -6.17 7.95 -32.78
C ILE A 21 -7.11 6.92 -33.41
N LYS A 22 -6.63 6.21 -34.43
CA LYS A 22 -7.44 5.20 -35.15
C LYS A 22 -7.14 3.78 -34.72
N ASN A 23 -6.03 3.52 -34.05
CA ASN A 23 -5.64 2.18 -33.61
C ASN A 23 -4.68 2.24 -32.41
N VAL A 24 -4.78 1.25 -31.53
CA VAL A 24 -3.81 0.98 -30.46
C VAL A 24 -3.39 -0.48 -30.59
N THR A 25 -2.14 -0.71 -30.88
CA THR A 25 -1.61 -2.07 -31.08
C THR A 25 -0.74 -2.47 -29.92
N PHE A 26 -0.99 -3.64 -29.35
CA PHE A 26 -0.12 -4.27 -28.36
C PHE A 26 0.88 -5.17 -29.07
N TRP A 27 2.13 -5.07 -28.64
CA TRP A 27 3.20 -5.94 -29.14
C TRP A 27 3.20 -7.22 -28.30
N ASN A 28 2.54 -8.26 -28.76
CA ASN A 28 2.17 -9.51 -28.10
C ASN A 28 0.85 -9.44 -27.31
N LEU A 29 0.30 -10.60 -27.03
CA LEU A 29 -1.01 -10.77 -26.40
C LEU A 29 -0.88 -11.13 -24.92
N SER A 30 0.02 -12.03 -24.58
CA SER A 30 0.17 -12.65 -23.26
C SER A 30 1.51 -12.30 -22.62
N ASP A 31 1.52 -12.20 -21.29
CA ASP A 31 2.74 -12.00 -20.50
C ASP A 31 3.80 -13.07 -20.78
N ARG A 32 3.36 -14.28 -21.13
CA ARG A 32 4.25 -15.39 -21.52
C ARG A 32 5.14 -15.04 -22.72
N ASP A 33 4.59 -14.31 -23.67
CA ASP A 33 5.25 -14.00 -24.94
C ASP A 33 5.95 -12.63 -24.91
N SER A 34 5.93 -11.97 -23.74
CA SER A 34 6.51 -10.64 -23.59
C SER A 34 8.03 -10.67 -23.58
N TRP A 35 8.65 -9.83 -24.41
CA TRP A 35 10.09 -9.60 -24.37
C TRP A 35 10.57 -8.89 -23.08
N LEU A 36 9.65 -8.26 -22.35
CA LEU A 36 9.93 -7.66 -21.02
C LEU A 36 9.97 -8.71 -19.90
N GLY A 37 9.63 -9.97 -20.21
CA GLY A 37 9.53 -11.07 -19.24
C GLY A 37 8.17 -11.14 -18.54
N ALA A 38 7.73 -12.37 -18.27
CA ALA A 38 6.43 -12.67 -17.68
C ALA A 38 6.20 -11.99 -16.32
N ASN A 39 7.25 -11.84 -15.51
CA ASN A 39 7.18 -11.26 -14.17
C ASN A 39 6.89 -9.75 -14.15
N ASN A 40 6.95 -9.08 -15.29
CA ASN A 40 6.61 -7.66 -15.41
C ASN A 40 5.12 -7.44 -15.75
N TYR A 41 4.38 -8.51 -16.02
CA TYR A 41 2.94 -8.51 -16.30
C TYR A 41 2.47 -7.42 -17.30
N PRO A 42 3.16 -7.19 -18.42
CA PRO A 42 2.94 -5.98 -19.24
C PRO A 42 1.71 -6.05 -20.15
N LEU A 43 1.12 -7.23 -20.36
CA LEU A 43 0.15 -7.46 -21.44
C LEU A 43 -1.26 -7.76 -20.92
N PRO A 44 -2.29 -7.74 -21.80
CA PRO A 44 -3.71 -7.92 -21.42
C PRO A 44 -4.08 -9.30 -20.91
N PHE A 45 -3.30 -10.32 -21.28
CA PHE A 45 -3.51 -11.71 -20.86
C PHE A 45 -2.33 -12.17 -20.00
N ASP A 46 -2.61 -13.04 -19.05
CA ASP A 46 -1.58 -13.67 -18.21
C ASP A 46 -0.80 -14.76 -18.96
N THR A 47 0.09 -15.46 -18.26
CA THR A 47 0.92 -16.54 -18.81
C THR A 47 0.14 -17.78 -19.24
N GLU A 48 -1.12 -17.92 -18.80
CA GLU A 48 -2.06 -18.99 -19.17
C GLU A 48 -3.08 -18.53 -20.21
N TYR A 49 -2.89 -17.36 -20.82
CA TYR A 49 -3.80 -16.73 -21.77
C TYR A 49 -5.18 -16.39 -21.17
N LYS A 50 -5.30 -16.25 -19.85
CA LYS A 50 -6.50 -15.75 -19.22
C LYS A 50 -6.55 -14.22 -19.27
N PRO A 51 -7.72 -13.62 -19.56
CA PRO A 51 -7.84 -12.17 -19.62
C PRO A 51 -7.67 -11.55 -18.23
N LYS A 52 -6.78 -10.59 -18.11
CA LYS A 52 -6.60 -9.77 -16.91
C LYS A 52 -7.66 -8.65 -16.88
N ASN A 53 -7.83 -7.99 -15.73
CA ASN A 53 -8.76 -6.84 -15.63
C ASN A 53 -8.49 -5.75 -16.66
N LEU A 54 -7.22 -5.56 -17.00
CA LEU A 54 -6.79 -4.69 -18.08
C LEU A 54 -7.49 -4.98 -19.41
N TYR A 55 -7.80 -6.24 -19.72
CA TYR A 55 -8.50 -6.62 -20.95
C TYR A 55 -9.89 -5.98 -21.05
N LYS A 56 -10.60 -5.81 -19.92
CA LYS A 56 -11.91 -5.13 -19.92
C LYS A 56 -11.79 -3.67 -20.34
N ILE A 57 -10.77 -2.96 -19.81
CA ILE A 57 -10.50 -1.55 -20.15
C ILE A 57 -10.25 -1.40 -21.67
N ILE A 58 -9.53 -2.37 -22.25
CA ILE A 58 -9.19 -2.36 -23.67
C ILE A 58 -10.40 -2.73 -24.54
N LYS A 59 -11.11 -3.81 -24.17
CA LYS A 59 -12.24 -4.36 -24.92
C LYS A 59 -13.35 -3.32 -25.08
N ASP A 60 -13.65 -2.61 -24.01
CA ASP A 60 -14.79 -1.70 -23.96
C ASP A 60 -14.41 -0.26 -24.34
N PHE A 61 -13.19 -0.07 -24.89
CA PHE A 61 -12.66 1.25 -25.25
C PHE A 61 -13.59 2.12 -26.10
N ALA A 62 -14.31 1.51 -27.06
CA ALA A 62 -15.18 2.24 -27.97
C ALA A 62 -16.57 2.55 -27.36
N THR A 63 -16.99 1.81 -26.34
CA THR A 63 -18.35 1.85 -25.76
C THR A 63 -18.40 2.50 -24.39
N ILE A 64 -17.27 2.56 -23.67
CA ILE A 64 -17.19 3.14 -22.34
C ILE A 64 -17.17 4.66 -22.42
N THR A 65 -18.08 5.32 -21.71
CA THR A 65 -18.16 6.79 -21.54
C THR A 65 -17.23 7.26 -20.40
N GLU A 66 -17.01 8.58 -20.24
CA GLU A 66 -16.28 9.11 -19.07
C GLU A 66 -16.96 8.73 -17.74
N ASP A 67 -18.28 8.68 -17.72
CA ASP A 67 -19.07 8.25 -16.55
C ASP A 67 -18.86 6.76 -16.23
N ASP A 68 -18.72 5.92 -17.25
CA ASP A 68 -18.41 4.49 -17.08
C ASP A 68 -17.03 4.26 -16.49
N PHE A 69 -16.05 5.13 -16.80
CA PHE A 69 -14.72 5.09 -16.15
C PHE A 69 -14.79 5.48 -14.68
N THR A 70 -15.68 6.37 -14.31
CA THR A 70 -15.95 6.71 -12.92
C THR A 70 -16.56 5.51 -12.17
N GLN A 71 -17.41 4.73 -12.84
CA GLN A 71 -17.96 3.49 -12.28
C GLN A 71 -16.97 2.30 -12.31
N LEU A 72 -16.06 2.24 -13.30
CA LEU A 72 -15.01 1.21 -13.36
C LEU A 72 -13.86 1.51 -12.36
N SER A 73 -13.64 2.75 -12.03
CA SER A 73 -12.82 3.17 -10.89
C SER A 73 -13.59 3.02 -9.57
N GLY A 74 -14.40 1.99 -9.41
CA GLY A 74 -15.17 1.68 -8.19
C GLY A 74 -14.35 1.65 -6.88
N ASN A 75 -13.17 2.26 -6.92
CA ASN A 75 -12.28 2.57 -5.83
C ASN A 75 -12.56 3.93 -5.17
N ASP A 76 -13.48 4.74 -5.72
CA ASP A 76 -13.82 6.04 -5.11
C ASP A 76 -14.93 5.90 -4.04
N ILE A 77 -15.68 4.80 -4.06
CA ILE A 77 -16.60 4.48 -2.97
C ILE A 77 -15.82 3.72 -1.91
N VAL A 78 -15.53 4.39 -0.83
CA VAL A 78 -14.87 3.79 0.33
C VAL A 78 -15.85 2.83 1.00
N THR A 79 -15.45 1.55 1.11
CA THR A 79 -16.23 0.56 1.86
C THR A 79 -15.99 0.75 3.34
N GLU A 80 -17.05 0.98 4.12
CA GLU A 80 -17.00 1.30 5.56
C GLU A 80 -16.81 0.05 6.45
N ASP A 81 -16.09 -0.95 6.00
CA ASP A 81 -15.78 -2.18 6.72
C ASP A 81 -14.39 -2.16 7.38
N PHE A 82 -13.94 -0.99 7.79
CA PHE A 82 -12.64 -0.80 8.45
C PHE A 82 -12.52 -1.60 9.74
N LYS A 83 -11.39 -2.29 9.90
CA LYS A 83 -11.03 -3.06 11.08
C LYS A 83 -9.67 -2.63 11.60
N PRO A 84 -9.47 -2.62 12.94
CA PRO A 84 -8.16 -2.32 13.51
C PRO A 84 -7.07 -3.25 12.97
N ALA A 85 -5.92 -2.70 12.64
CA ALA A 85 -4.73 -3.46 12.23
C ALA A 85 -4.05 -4.06 13.48
N THR A 86 -4.67 -5.06 14.10
CA THR A 86 -4.33 -5.55 15.43
C THR A 86 -2.91 -6.09 15.58
N SER A 87 -2.30 -6.57 14.48
CA SER A 87 -0.91 -7.06 14.46
C SER A 87 0.12 -5.94 14.64
N THR A 88 -0.24 -4.70 14.29
CA THR A 88 0.67 -3.55 14.28
C THR A 88 0.21 -2.38 15.16
N ASN A 89 -1.00 -2.43 15.69
CA ASN A 89 -1.50 -1.41 16.61
C ASN A 89 -0.94 -1.58 18.02
N GLN A 90 -0.75 -0.48 18.73
CA GLN A 90 -0.56 -0.51 20.18
C GLN A 90 -1.76 -1.20 20.86
N GLN A 91 -1.51 -1.92 21.94
CA GLN A 91 -2.54 -2.65 22.64
C GLN A 91 -3.75 -1.77 23.00
N GLY A 92 -4.94 -2.21 22.59
CA GLY A 92 -6.21 -1.51 22.84
C GLY A 92 -6.50 -0.34 21.91
N LYS A 93 -5.61 0.00 20.98
CA LYS A 93 -5.85 1.05 20.00
C LYS A 93 -6.69 0.55 18.82
N GLN A 94 -7.67 1.37 18.44
CA GLN A 94 -8.54 1.07 17.29
C GLN A 94 -7.94 1.53 15.96
N TYR A 95 -7.09 2.54 15.98
CA TYR A 95 -6.43 3.08 14.82
C TYR A 95 -4.91 2.80 14.85
N PRO A 96 -4.30 2.64 13.68
CA PRO A 96 -4.87 2.65 12.33
C PRO A 96 -5.76 1.44 12.02
N MET A 97 -6.64 1.61 11.03
CA MET A 97 -7.57 0.59 10.52
C MET A 97 -7.31 0.30 9.05
N VAL A 98 -7.70 -0.89 8.60
CA VAL A 98 -7.67 -1.31 7.19
C VAL A 98 -9.05 -1.84 6.78
N ASN A 99 -9.51 -1.53 5.58
CA ASN A 99 -10.75 -2.06 5.02
C ASN A 99 -10.50 -3.15 3.95
N SER A 100 -11.55 -3.78 3.45
CA SER A 100 -11.47 -4.80 2.39
C SER A 100 -10.87 -4.29 1.07
N GLN A 101 -10.89 -2.99 0.85
CA GLN A 101 -10.23 -2.35 -0.29
C GLN A 101 -8.75 -2.05 -0.04
N ARG A 102 -8.20 -2.45 1.12
CA ARG A 102 -6.82 -2.18 1.56
C ARG A 102 -6.50 -0.69 1.72
N ARG A 103 -7.51 0.12 1.98
CA ARG A 103 -7.35 1.52 2.40
C ARG A 103 -6.99 1.57 3.88
N VAL A 104 -6.08 2.43 4.22
CA VAL A 104 -5.68 2.71 5.60
C VAL A 104 -6.41 3.94 6.10
N ARG A 105 -7.05 3.83 7.27
CA ARG A 105 -7.64 4.97 8.00
C ARG A 105 -6.84 5.21 9.26
N ALA A 106 -6.22 6.37 9.36
CA ALA A 106 -5.52 6.82 10.56
C ALA A 106 -6.32 7.89 11.29
N GLN A 107 -6.19 7.92 12.62
CA GLN A 107 -6.82 8.93 13.46
C GLN A 107 -5.91 9.30 14.63
N LEU A 108 -5.80 10.58 14.93
CA LEU A 108 -5.09 11.07 16.11
C LEU A 108 -5.74 12.32 16.69
N SER A 109 -5.46 12.60 17.98
CA SER A 109 -5.82 13.86 18.60
C SER A 109 -4.63 14.82 18.53
N ALA A 110 -4.82 15.95 17.86
CA ALA A 110 -3.85 17.03 17.74
C ALA A 110 -4.58 18.39 17.69
N PRO A 111 -5.13 18.84 18.84
CA PRO A 111 -6.05 19.98 18.87
C PRO A 111 -5.42 21.30 18.45
N ASN A 112 -4.11 21.44 18.56
CA ASN A 112 -3.39 22.66 18.20
C ASN A 112 -2.77 22.62 16.79
N ALA A 113 -2.87 21.49 16.09
CA ALA A 113 -2.32 21.33 14.75
C ALA A 113 -3.15 22.12 13.72
N LYS A 114 -2.46 22.70 12.75
CA LYS A 114 -3.08 23.42 11.61
C LYS A 114 -3.25 22.50 10.40
N SER A 115 -2.40 21.51 10.27
CA SER A 115 -2.40 20.55 9.16
C SER A 115 -1.91 19.20 9.66
N VAL A 116 -2.61 18.14 9.28
CA VAL A 116 -2.19 16.76 9.53
C VAL A 116 -2.35 15.95 8.26
N LYS A 117 -1.35 15.12 7.95
CA LYS A 117 -1.37 14.24 6.78
C LYS A 117 -0.95 12.83 7.17
N LEU A 118 -1.54 11.85 6.51
CA LEU A 118 -1.09 10.47 6.52
C LEU A 118 -0.08 10.27 5.38
N ASP A 119 1.16 9.91 5.70
CA ASP A 119 2.24 9.65 4.73
C ASP A 119 2.48 8.14 4.61
N ILE A 120 1.95 7.52 3.57
CA ILE A 120 2.03 6.08 3.32
C ILE A 120 2.12 5.80 1.82
N GLY A 121 2.85 4.76 1.44
CA GLY A 121 2.97 4.35 0.03
C GLY A 121 3.60 5.40 -0.88
N GLY A 122 4.41 6.29 -0.32
CA GLY A 122 5.07 7.38 -1.06
C GLY A 122 4.12 8.56 -1.40
N LYS A 123 2.95 8.61 -0.80
CA LYS A 123 1.95 9.67 -1.00
C LYS A 123 1.45 10.20 0.34
N LYS A 124 1.19 11.51 0.39
CA LYS A 124 0.61 12.19 1.55
C LYS A 124 -0.87 12.47 1.31
N TYR A 125 -1.69 12.07 2.27
CA TYR A 125 -3.14 12.23 2.24
C TYR A 125 -3.53 13.22 3.33
N GLU A 126 -4.26 14.27 2.95
CA GLU A 126 -4.78 15.26 3.90
C GLU A 126 -5.75 14.61 4.88
N MET A 127 -5.62 14.96 6.16
CA MET A 127 -6.54 14.50 7.19
C MET A 127 -7.51 15.62 7.54
N VAL A 128 -8.73 15.24 7.91
CA VAL A 128 -9.82 16.17 8.23
C VAL A 128 -9.99 16.29 9.74
N ASN A 129 -10.05 17.53 10.23
CA ASN A 129 -10.33 17.82 11.63
C ASN A 129 -11.83 17.82 11.91
N ASP A 130 -12.28 17.18 12.96
CA ASP A 130 -13.69 17.13 13.39
C ASP A 130 -14.18 18.42 14.08
N GLY A 131 -13.35 19.45 14.17
CA GLY A 131 -13.60 20.69 14.89
C GLY A 131 -13.34 20.60 16.39
N LYS A 132 -12.94 19.43 16.91
CA LYS A 132 -12.60 19.21 18.32
C LYS A 132 -11.13 18.78 18.50
N GLY A 133 -10.37 18.82 17.42
CA GLY A 133 -8.95 18.48 17.42
C GLY A 133 -8.65 17.03 17.13
N VAL A 134 -9.62 16.22 16.74
CA VAL A 134 -9.40 14.86 16.24
C VAL A 134 -9.30 14.91 14.72
N TRP A 135 -8.20 14.38 14.20
CA TRP A 135 -7.91 14.31 12.77
C TRP A 135 -8.08 12.90 12.28
N THR A 136 -8.80 12.73 11.17
CA THR A 136 -9.00 11.45 10.51
C THR A 136 -8.66 11.57 9.03
N GLY A 137 -7.91 10.61 8.50
CA GLY A 137 -7.54 10.58 7.09
C GLY A 137 -7.45 9.16 6.54
N GLU A 138 -7.58 9.05 5.24
CA GLU A 138 -7.57 7.78 4.53
C GLU A 138 -6.58 7.80 3.38
N SER A 139 -5.98 6.64 3.14
CA SER A 139 -5.14 6.42 1.97
C SER A 139 -5.94 5.90 0.77
N ASP A 140 -5.36 5.98 -0.40
CA ASP A 140 -5.73 5.08 -1.51
C ASP A 140 -5.45 3.62 -1.11
N PRO A 141 -5.98 2.62 -1.85
CA PRO A 141 -5.62 1.22 -1.64
C PRO A 141 -4.11 1.00 -1.66
N GLN A 142 -3.59 0.31 -0.65
CA GLN A 142 -2.18 -0.06 -0.53
C GLN A 142 -1.95 -1.48 -1.05
N ASP A 143 -0.70 -1.80 -1.35
CA ASP A 143 -0.30 -3.17 -1.67
C ASP A 143 -0.41 -4.07 -0.42
N GLU A 144 -0.49 -5.38 -0.62
CA GLU A 144 -0.52 -6.36 0.46
C GLU A 144 0.82 -6.41 1.22
N GLY A 145 0.75 -6.73 2.51
CA GLY A 145 1.91 -6.88 3.38
C GLY A 145 2.23 -5.66 4.22
N PHE A 146 3.42 -5.65 4.81
CA PHE A 146 3.83 -4.64 5.77
C PHE A 146 4.26 -3.34 5.09
N HIS A 147 3.75 -2.20 5.61
CA HIS A 147 4.11 -0.86 5.15
C HIS A 147 4.60 -0.01 6.31
N TYR A 148 5.70 0.72 6.09
CA TYR A 148 6.06 1.85 6.94
C TYR A 148 5.20 3.06 6.59
N TYR A 149 4.76 3.80 7.61
CA TYR A 149 4.07 5.06 7.43
C TYR A 149 4.44 6.06 8.53
N GLN A 150 4.09 7.32 8.30
CA GLN A 150 4.27 8.41 9.26
C GLN A 150 3.02 9.29 9.23
N LEU A 151 2.90 10.11 10.26
CA LEU A 151 2.03 11.28 10.23
C LEU A 151 2.87 12.54 10.01
N GLU A 152 2.37 13.48 9.25
CA GLU A 152 2.95 14.80 9.14
C GLU A 152 2.07 15.80 9.86
N ILE A 153 2.57 16.39 10.93
CA ILE A 153 1.87 17.40 11.73
C ILE A 153 2.58 18.74 11.57
N ASP A 154 1.92 19.70 10.97
CA ASP A 154 2.45 21.06 10.69
C ASP A 154 3.83 21.01 10.01
N GLY A 155 4.04 20.04 9.10
CA GLY A 155 5.28 19.84 8.38
C GLY A 155 6.31 18.95 9.09
N ALA A 156 6.09 18.55 10.33
CA ALA A 156 6.96 17.62 11.05
C ALA A 156 6.52 16.17 10.83
N SER A 157 7.44 15.31 10.38
CA SER A 157 7.19 13.87 10.25
C SER A 157 7.32 13.19 11.61
N VAL A 158 6.25 12.59 12.10
CA VAL A 158 6.16 11.96 13.43
C VAL A 158 5.57 10.55 13.32
N PRO A 159 5.96 9.62 14.22
CA PRO A 159 5.28 8.33 14.32
C PRO A 159 3.84 8.48 14.81
N ASP A 160 2.96 7.58 14.35
CA ASP A 160 1.59 7.47 14.86
C ASP A 160 1.60 6.83 16.26
N PRO A 161 1.05 7.49 17.29
CA PRO A 161 0.99 6.93 18.63
C PRO A 161 0.04 5.72 18.74
N GLY A 162 -0.77 5.44 17.73
CA GLY A 162 -1.63 4.26 17.65
C GLY A 162 -0.92 3.01 17.17
N SER A 163 0.24 3.15 16.51
CA SER A 163 1.02 2.04 15.95
C SER A 163 2.15 1.60 16.89
N LEU A 164 2.53 0.33 16.80
CA LEU A 164 3.84 -0.12 17.26
C LEU A 164 4.94 0.58 16.45
N TYR A 165 6.15 0.64 17.01
CA TYR A 165 7.30 1.27 16.37
C TYR A 165 8.21 0.22 15.75
N TYR A 166 8.66 0.50 14.54
CA TYR A 166 9.52 -0.37 13.76
C TYR A 166 10.73 0.41 13.27
N TYR A 167 11.90 -0.23 13.29
CA TYR A 167 13.11 0.37 12.73
C TYR A 167 13.25 -0.04 11.26
N GLY A 168 13.23 0.93 10.37
CA GLY A 168 13.44 0.74 8.94
C GLY A 168 13.79 2.04 8.24
N ALA A 169 14.39 1.96 7.06
CA ALA A 169 14.86 3.13 6.32
C ALA A 169 15.73 4.08 7.19
N SER A 170 16.58 3.51 8.04
CA SER A 170 17.49 4.21 8.96
C SER A 170 16.81 5.07 10.03
N ARG A 171 15.52 4.82 10.33
CA ARG A 171 14.77 5.53 11.37
C ARG A 171 13.73 4.64 12.05
N TRP A 172 13.27 5.06 13.20
CA TRP A 172 12.09 4.53 13.85
C TRP A 172 10.83 5.17 13.25
N GLY A 173 9.79 4.38 13.06
CA GLY A 173 8.54 4.85 12.49
C GLY A 173 7.39 3.92 12.77
N SER A 174 6.22 4.28 12.32
CA SER A 174 5.02 3.47 12.40
C SER A 174 4.99 2.42 11.31
N GLY A 175 4.30 1.32 11.57
CA GLY A 175 4.06 0.26 10.60
C GLY A 175 2.60 -0.16 10.61
N ILE A 176 2.15 -0.65 9.48
CA ILE A 176 0.83 -1.25 9.32
C ILE A 176 0.93 -2.48 8.44
N ASP A 177 0.22 -3.52 8.83
CA ASP A 177 0.10 -4.76 8.07
C ASP A 177 -1.20 -4.74 7.28
N ILE A 178 -1.07 -4.77 5.96
CA ILE A 178 -2.20 -4.83 5.03
C ILE A 178 -2.47 -6.31 4.74
N PRO A 179 -3.68 -6.83 5.00
CA PRO A 179 -3.99 -8.24 4.80
C PRO A 179 -3.55 -8.76 3.42
N ALA A 180 -2.77 -9.83 3.42
CA ALA A 180 -2.21 -10.46 2.24
C ALA A 180 -2.84 -11.83 1.99
N HIS A 181 -2.89 -12.24 0.72
CA HIS A 181 -3.42 -13.54 0.33
C HIS A 181 -2.59 -14.73 0.85
N ASP A 182 -1.33 -14.51 1.18
CA ASP A 182 -0.36 -15.49 1.72
C ASP A 182 -0.01 -15.22 3.19
N GLU A 183 -0.83 -14.43 3.90
CA GLU A 183 -0.61 -14.06 5.31
C GLU A 183 -0.35 -15.27 6.22
N ASP A 184 -0.96 -16.42 5.90
CA ASP A 184 -0.86 -17.63 6.72
C ASP A 184 0.59 -18.09 6.93
N PHE A 185 1.49 -17.85 6.00
CA PHE A 185 2.87 -18.32 6.14
C PHE A 185 3.69 -17.51 7.17
N TYR A 186 3.37 -16.24 7.40
CA TYR A 186 4.07 -15.37 8.36
C TYR A 186 3.21 -14.94 9.56
N ALA A 187 1.93 -15.27 9.58
CA ALA A 187 1.05 -14.95 10.68
C ALA A 187 1.54 -15.55 12.02
N LEU A 188 1.35 -14.80 13.09
CA LEU A 188 1.68 -15.28 14.43
C LEU A 188 0.75 -16.44 14.79
N LYS A 189 1.31 -17.64 14.96
CA LYS A 189 0.60 -18.89 15.24
C LYS A 189 0.99 -19.47 16.58
N ASN A 190 0.16 -20.36 17.13
CA ASN A 190 0.48 -21.13 18.31
C ASN A 190 1.41 -22.30 17.96
N VAL A 191 2.65 -21.98 17.69
CA VAL A 191 3.75 -22.92 17.36
C VAL A 191 4.98 -22.50 18.16
N PRO A 192 6.00 -23.38 18.33
CA PRO A 192 7.27 -22.95 18.91
C PRO A 192 7.87 -21.79 18.14
N HIS A 193 8.22 -20.72 18.84
CA HIS A 193 8.84 -19.52 18.26
C HIS A 193 10.31 -19.46 18.64
N GLY A 194 11.08 -18.86 17.77
CA GLY A 194 12.47 -18.52 18.03
C GLY A 194 12.60 -17.24 18.89
N GLU A 195 13.86 -16.85 19.10
CA GLU A 195 14.19 -15.63 19.85
C GLU A 195 14.91 -14.63 18.95
N VAL A 196 14.64 -13.35 19.19
CA VAL A 196 15.43 -12.25 18.63
C VAL A 196 16.28 -11.66 19.73
N ARG A 197 17.61 -11.75 19.57
CA ARG A 197 18.58 -11.20 20.51
C ARG A 197 19.17 -9.92 19.96
N GLU A 198 19.20 -8.90 20.79
CA GLU A 198 19.95 -7.68 20.54
C GLU A 198 21.38 -7.87 21.04
N VAL A 199 22.37 -7.74 20.16
CA VAL A 199 23.77 -8.00 20.46
C VAL A 199 24.63 -6.82 20.11
N TYR A 200 25.42 -6.35 21.08
CA TYR A 200 26.44 -5.34 20.88
C TYR A 200 27.82 -6.02 20.80
N TYR A 201 28.60 -5.67 19.80
CA TYR A 201 29.94 -6.21 19.61
C TYR A 201 30.89 -5.13 19.07
N TYR A 202 32.17 -5.31 19.37
CA TYR A 202 33.21 -4.45 18.78
C TYR A 202 33.60 -5.00 17.41
N SER A 203 33.51 -4.16 16.38
CA SER A 203 33.96 -4.50 15.03
C SER A 203 35.41 -4.10 14.83
N GLU A 204 36.30 -5.07 14.72
CA GLU A 204 37.71 -4.85 14.44
C GLU A 204 37.96 -4.14 13.09
N VAL A 205 37.09 -4.42 12.11
CA VAL A 205 37.15 -3.80 10.77
C VAL A 205 36.81 -2.32 10.82
N ASN A 206 35.72 -1.98 11.50
CA ASN A 206 35.26 -0.60 11.59
C ASN A 206 35.81 0.18 12.77
N LYS A 207 36.57 -0.49 13.67
CA LYS A 207 37.12 0.08 14.91
C LYS A 207 36.03 0.79 15.74
N ALA A 208 34.85 0.23 15.82
CA ALA A 208 33.70 0.81 16.50
C ALA A 208 32.77 -0.26 17.09
N MET A 209 32.04 0.12 18.14
CA MET A 209 30.92 -0.69 18.65
C MET A 209 29.84 -0.76 17.59
N ARG A 210 29.34 -1.95 17.38
CA ARG A 210 28.24 -2.28 16.46
C ARG A 210 27.14 -2.98 17.22
N HIS A 211 25.98 -3.00 16.60
CA HIS A 211 24.80 -3.59 17.14
C HIS A 211 24.07 -4.35 16.02
N CYS A 212 23.54 -5.51 16.35
CA CYS A 212 22.74 -6.30 15.43
C CYS A 212 21.64 -7.07 16.17
N PHE A 213 20.63 -7.47 15.43
CA PHE A 213 19.60 -8.39 15.89
C PHE A 213 19.87 -9.77 15.28
N ILE A 214 19.87 -10.80 16.13
CA ILE A 214 20.13 -12.18 15.74
C ILE A 214 18.87 -12.99 16.04
N TYR A 215 18.24 -13.56 15.01
CA TYR A 215 17.18 -14.53 15.19
C TYR A 215 17.78 -15.93 15.37
N THR A 216 17.35 -16.62 16.42
CA THR A 216 17.63 -18.05 16.64
C THR A 216 16.33 -18.82 16.54
N PRO A 217 16.21 -19.82 15.63
CA PRO A 217 14.99 -20.62 15.52
C PRO A 217 14.72 -21.41 16.81
N PRO A 218 13.50 -21.90 17.01
CA PRO A 218 13.19 -22.77 18.13
C PRO A 218 13.96 -24.09 18.02
N CYS A 219 14.34 -24.67 19.16
CA CYS A 219 15.01 -25.98 19.24
C CYS A 219 14.03 -27.12 19.00
#